data_e6c421e952e9358a4cdef86616b9971d
#
_entry.id   e6c421e952e9358a4cdef86616b9971d
#
_cell.length_a   1.000
_cell.length_b   1.000
_cell.length_c   1.000
_cell.angle_alpha   90.00
_cell.angle_beta   90.00
_cell.angle_gamma   90.00
#
_symmetry.space_group_name_H-M   'P 1'
#
loop_
_entity.id
_entity.type
_entity.pdbx_description
1 polymer ?
#
loop_
_entity_poly.entity_id
_entity_poly.type
_entity_poly.pdbx_seq_one_letter_code
_entity_poly.pdbx_strand_id
1 'polypeptide(L)'
;MEVIWSDIATKHFESILDYVEQEFGVNTAAKTLSKISDKVDRLTNFPTSGIKDENYSTKIYTVRHITIAPNIIYYLCYPDAIVIAAIVHTKQSPKTINSILRRFLDSY
;
A
#
# COMPACT_ATOMS: atom_id res chain seq x y z
N MET A 1 -6.39 16.15 3.68
CA MET A 1 -6.11 14.89 4.41
C MET A 1 -4.65 14.53 4.25
N GLU A 2 -3.99 14.20 5.33
CA GLU A 2 -2.56 13.83 5.34
C GLU A 2 -2.38 12.38 4.91
N VAL A 3 -1.33 12.11 4.13
CA VAL A 3 -0.92 10.75 3.77
C VAL A 3 0.44 10.49 4.39
N ILE A 4 0.51 9.45 5.20
CA ILE A 4 1.73 9.04 5.92
C ILE A 4 2.16 7.68 5.38
N TRP A 5 3.42 7.57 4.95
CA TRP A 5 3.99 6.29 4.53
C TRP A 5 4.70 5.62 5.71
N SER A 6 4.34 4.38 6.00
CA SER A 6 5.09 3.61 6.99
C SER A 6 6.48 3.29 6.46
N ASP A 7 7.42 2.99 7.36
CA ASP A 7 8.77 2.59 6.97
C ASP A 7 8.74 1.29 6.14
N ILE A 8 7.85 0.37 6.50
CA ILE A 8 7.67 -0.89 5.77
C ILE A 8 7.17 -0.63 4.35
N ALA A 9 6.16 0.22 4.20
CA ALA A 9 5.62 0.56 2.88
C ALA A 9 6.65 1.27 2.01
N THR A 10 7.43 2.16 2.59
CA THR A 10 8.50 2.86 1.88
C THR A 10 9.54 1.86 1.36
N LYS A 11 9.95 0.90 2.19
CA LYS A 11 10.89 -0.14 1.78
C LYS A 11 10.31 -1.03 0.69
N HIS A 12 9.03 -1.39 0.80
CA HIS A 12 8.35 -2.16 -0.25
C HIS A 12 8.37 -1.41 -1.58
N PHE A 13 8.07 -0.11 -1.53
CA PHE A 13 8.03 0.73 -2.73
C PHE A 13 9.42 0.83 -3.39
N GLU A 14 10.45 1.07 -2.59
CA GLU A 14 11.82 1.12 -3.08
C GLU A 14 12.23 -0.21 -3.73
N SER A 15 11.90 -1.33 -3.11
CA SER A 15 12.19 -2.66 -3.65
C SER A 15 11.48 -2.92 -4.98
N ILE A 16 10.24 -2.49 -5.11
CA ILE A 16 9.48 -2.61 -6.36
C ILE A 16 10.16 -1.82 -7.46
N LEU A 17 10.55 -0.57 -7.18
CA LEU A 17 11.19 0.29 -8.17
C LEU A 17 12.55 -0.26 -8.59
N ASP A 18 13.35 -0.76 -7.65
CA ASP A 18 14.64 -1.36 -7.94
C ASP A 18 14.49 -2.59 -8.85
N TYR A 19 13.52 -3.46 -8.53
CA TYR A 19 13.23 -4.64 -9.34
C TYR A 19 12.81 -4.26 -10.76
N VAL A 20 11.88 -3.31 -10.87
CA VAL A 20 11.38 -2.87 -12.19
C VAL A 20 12.49 -2.24 -13.01
N GLU A 21 13.34 -1.43 -12.38
CA GLU A 21 14.47 -0.82 -13.08
C GLU A 21 15.45 -1.86 -13.61
N GLN A 22 15.79 -2.85 -12.78
CA GLN A 22 16.71 -3.92 -13.19
C GLN A 22 16.16 -4.77 -14.32
N GLU A 23 14.88 -5.12 -14.26
CA GLU A 23 14.27 -6.04 -15.23
C GLU A 23 13.73 -5.35 -16.48
N PHE A 24 13.27 -4.11 -16.38
CA PHE A 24 12.54 -3.43 -17.44
C PHE A 24 13.08 -2.04 -17.79
N GLY A 25 14.06 -1.55 -17.06
CA GLY A 25 14.73 -0.29 -17.35
C GLY A 25 14.16 0.92 -16.61
N VAL A 26 14.90 2.03 -16.71
CA VAL A 26 14.62 3.29 -16.01
C VAL A 26 13.27 3.88 -16.39
N ASN A 27 12.91 3.85 -17.67
CA ASN A 27 11.65 4.44 -18.13
C ASN A 27 10.44 3.71 -17.56
N THR A 28 10.50 2.38 -17.48
CA THR A 28 9.41 1.58 -16.89
C THR A 28 9.33 1.82 -15.40
N ALA A 29 10.47 1.94 -14.72
CA ALA A 29 10.49 2.28 -13.28
C ALA A 29 9.86 3.65 -13.03
N ALA A 30 10.15 4.65 -13.86
CA ALA A 30 9.54 5.97 -13.74
C ALA A 30 8.02 5.93 -13.92
N LYS A 31 7.53 5.14 -14.86
CA LYS A 31 6.08 4.94 -15.06
C LYS A 31 5.43 4.26 -13.86
N THR A 32 6.09 3.27 -13.29
CA THR A 32 5.62 2.56 -12.09
C THR A 32 5.55 3.51 -10.90
N LEU A 33 6.58 4.34 -10.71
CA LEU A 33 6.60 5.37 -9.67
C LEU A 33 5.39 6.30 -9.80
N SER A 34 5.17 6.86 -10.99
CA SER A 34 4.06 7.78 -11.23
C SER A 34 2.71 7.11 -10.99
N LYS A 35 2.55 5.89 -11.47
CA LYS A 35 1.28 5.15 -11.35
C LYS A 35 0.91 4.90 -9.91
N ILE A 36 1.86 4.47 -9.09
CA ILE A 36 1.62 4.21 -7.66
C ILE A 36 1.41 5.52 -6.92
N SER A 37 2.25 6.53 -7.15
CA SER A 37 2.14 7.83 -6.52
C SER A 37 0.80 8.52 -6.81
N ASP A 38 0.36 8.49 -8.07
CA ASP A 38 -0.91 9.08 -8.48
C ASP A 38 -2.09 8.39 -7.80
N LYS A 39 -2.02 7.06 -7.67
CA LYS A 39 -3.08 6.29 -7.02
C LYS A 39 -3.17 6.62 -5.54
N VAL A 40 -2.03 6.75 -4.87
CA VAL A 40 -1.97 7.15 -3.46
C VAL A 40 -2.49 8.57 -3.26
N ASP A 41 -2.10 9.50 -4.15
CA ASP A 41 -2.58 10.89 -4.08
C ASP A 41 -4.10 10.98 -4.20
N ARG A 42 -4.71 10.13 -5.01
CA ARG A 42 -6.16 10.10 -5.14
C ARG A 42 -6.88 9.70 -3.86
N LEU A 43 -6.21 8.96 -2.98
CA LEU A 43 -6.80 8.58 -1.69
C LEU A 43 -7.05 9.78 -0.80
N THR A 44 -6.35 10.89 -0.99
CA THR A 44 -6.60 12.12 -0.22
C THR A 44 -8.00 12.68 -0.46
N ASN A 45 -8.53 12.49 -1.66
CA ASN A 45 -9.87 12.93 -2.05
C ASN A 45 -10.92 11.82 -1.94
N PHE A 46 -10.49 10.56 -2.06
CA PHE A 46 -11.38 9.40 -2.07
C PHE A 46 -10.86 8.31 -1.13
N PRO A 47 -10.79 8.60 0.19
CA PRO A 47 -10.18 7.67 1.14
C PRO A 47 -10.90 6.33 1.27
N THR A 48 -12.19 6.28 0.93
CA THR A 48 -12.98 5.05 1.00
C THR A 48 -13.08 4.30 -0.32
N SER A 49 -12.26 4.68 -1.32
CA SER A 49 -12.29 4.04 -2.63
C SER A 49 -11.75 2.61 -2.62
N GLY A 50 -10.88 2.27 -1.66
CA GLY A 50 -10.37 0.91 -1.52
C GLY A 50 -11.38 -0.03 -0.88
N ILE A 51 -11.16 -1.33 -1.07
CA ILE A 51 -12.00 -2.38 -0.50
C ILE A 51 -11.68 -2.50 0.99
N LYS A 52 -12.70 -2.47 1.83
CA LYS A 52 -12.54 -2.60 3.28
C LYS A 52 -12.21 -4.04 3.66
N ASP A 53 -11.20 -4.19 4.49
CA ASP A 53 -10.77 -5.48 5.05
C ASP A 53 -11.27 -5.58 6.50
N GLU A 54 -12.43 -6.20 6.67
CA GLU A 54 -13.09 -6.28 7.97
C GLU A 54 -12.23 -6.93 9.05
N ASN A 55 -11.46 -7.97 8.69
CA ASN A 55 -10.64 -8.72 9.63
C ASN A 55 -9.53 -7.90 10.28
N TYR A 56 -9.15 -6.77 9.68
CA TYR A 56 -8.07 -5.91 10.18
C TYR A 56 -8.58 -4.58 10.71
N SER A 57 -9.83 -4.25 10.44
CA SER A 57 -10.41 -2.96 10.83
C SER A 57 -10.79 -2.95 12.32
N THR A 58 -10.68 -1.76 12.93
CA THR A 58 -11.03 -1.53 14.33
C THR A 58 -12.00 -0.35 14.44
N LYS A 59 -12.35 0.04 15.66
CA LYS A 59 -13.17 1.24 15.90
C LYS A 59 -12.40 2.54 15.64
N ILE A 60 -11.06 2.46 15.66
CA ILE A 60 -10.19 3.63 15.51
C ILE A 60 -9.86 3.90 14.04
N TYR A 61 -9.68 2.84 13.26
CA TYR A 61 -9.34 2.95 11.84
C TYR A 61 -9.98 1.83 11.02
N THR A 62 -10.17 2.06 9.73
CA THR A 62 -10.49 1.00 8.79
C THR A 62 -9.25 0.64 7.98
N VAL A 63 -9.07 -0.66 7.72
CA VAL A 63 -8.04 -1.14 6.82
C VAL A 63 -8.69 -1.38 5.46
N ARG A 64 -8.09 -0.82 4.42
CA ARG A 64 -8.56 -0.95 3.04
C ARG A 64 -7.39 -1.31 2.13
N HIS A 65 -7.71 -1.83 0.96
CA HIS A 65 -6.69 -2.06 -0.06
C HIS A 65 -7.17 -1.61 -1.43
N ILE A 66 -6.21 -1.21 -2.25
CA ILE A 66 -6.41 -0.92 -3.67
C ILE A 66 -5.40 -1.75 -4.47
N THR A 67 -5.81 -2.19 -5.64
CA THR A 67 -4.95 -3.01 -6.50
C THR A 67 -4.47 -2.18 -7.69
N ILE A 68 -3.16 -2.19 -7.89
CA ILE A 68 -2.50 -1.67 -9.08
C ILE A 68 -1.61 -2.82 -9.57
N ALA A 69 -2.21 -3.72 -10.36
CA ALA A 69 -1.54 -4.96 -10.75
C ALA A 69 -0.10 -4.72 -11.22
N PRO A 70 0.88 -5.48 -10.76
CA PRO A 70 0.76 -6.68 -9.91
C PRO A 70 0.84 -6.40 -8.41
N ASN A 71 0.55 -5.20 -7.96
CA ASN A 71 0.71 -4.78 -6.56
C ASN A 71 -0.62 -4.49 -5.89
N ILE A 72 -0.67 -4.72 -4.58
CA ILE A 72 -1.80 -4.38 -3.72
C ILE A 72 -1.28 -3.43 -2.65
N ILE A 73 -1.93 -2.27 -2.50
CA ILE A 73 -1.57 -1.29 -1.48
C ILE A 73 -2.58 -1.39 -0.34
N TYR A 74 -2.10 -1.73 0.86
CA TYR A 74 -2.91 -1.73 2.07
C TYR A 74 -2.71 -0.42 2.81
N TYR A 75 -3.81 0.18 3.26
CA TYR A 75 -3.73 1.44 3.98
C TYR A 75 -4.75 1.48 5.12
N LEU A 76 -4.42 2.26 6.15
CA LEU A 76 -5.29 2.54 7.28
C LEU A 76 -5.94 3.90 7.06
N CYS A 77 -7.25 3.93 7.22
CA CYS A 77 -8.02 5.16 7.05
C CYS A 77 -8.50 5.66 8.41
N TYR A 78 -7.96 6.79 8.82
CA TYR A 78 -8.38 7.55 10.00
C TYR A 78 -9.27 8.72 9.55
N PRO A 79 -10.00 9.39 10.46
CA PRO A 79 -10.84 10.52 10.08
C PRO A 79 -10.11 11.65 9.35
N ASP A 80 -8.82 11.87 9.69
CA ASP A 80 -8.04 13.00 9.17
C ASP A 80 -6.74 12.61 8.47
N ALA A 81 -6.45 11.32 8.38
CA ALA A 81 -5.20 10.84 7.81
C ALA A 81 -5.32 9.45 7.22
N ILE A 82 -4.45 9.16 6.27
CA ILE A 82 -4.29 7.83 5.68
C ILE A 82 -2.84 7.40 5.94
N VAL A 83 -2.67 6.16 6.41
CA VAL A 83 -1.36 5.56 6.60
C VAL A 83 -1.19 4.45 5.58
N ILE A 84 -0.21 4.57 4.70
CA ILE A 84 0.13 3.50 3.76
C ILE A 84 0.90 2.45 4.55
N ALA A 85 0.28 1.29 4.75
CA ALA A 85 0.79 0.26 5.66
C ALA A 85 1.79 -0.68 4.98
N ALA A 86 1.46 -1.14 3.77
CA ALA A 86 2.27 -2.12 3.06
C ALA A 86 1.91 -2.15 1.59
N ILE A 87 2.87 -2.57 0.76
CA ILE A 87 2.63 -2.86 -0.65
C ILE A 87 3.08 -4.29 -0.88
N VAL A 88 2.15 -5.14 -1.30
CA VAL A 88 2.42 -6.55 -1.53
C VAL A 88 2.15 -6.93 -2.98
N HIS A 89 2.62 -8.11 -3.38
CA HIS A 89 2.43 -8.62 -4.73
C HIS A 89 1.19 -9.50 -4.78
N THR A 90 0.41 -9.41 -5.87
CA THR A 90 -0.81 -10.21 -6.05
C THR A 90 -0.57 -11.72 -6.02
N LYS A 91 0.67 -12.16 -6.32
CA LYS A 91 1.05 -13.58 -6.30
C LYS A 91 1.43 -14.09 -4.91
N GLN A 92 1.60 -13.21 -3.91
CA GLN A 92 1.87 -13.65 -2.56
C GLN A 92 0.65 -14.36 -2.00
N SER A 93 0.89 -15.41 -1.19
CA SER A 93 -0.21 -16.17 -0.59
C SER A 93 -0.96 -15.33 0.43
N PRO A 94 -2.25 -15.62 0.67
CA PRO A 94 -3.01 -14.96 1.73
C PRO A 94 -2.33 -15.06 3.10
N LYS A 95 -1.67 -16.18 3.39
CA LYS A 95 -0.92 -16.38 4.63
C LYS A 95 0.25 -15.42 4.75
N THR A 96 1.01 -15.23 3.66
CA THR A 96 2.14 -14.28 3.63
C THR A 96 1.66 -12.85 3.81
N ILE A 97 0.60 -12.47 3.10
CA ILE A 97 0.00 -11.14 3.21
C ILE A 97 -0.48 -10.89 4.63
N ASN A 98 -1.16 -11.86 5.24
CA ASN A 98 -1.62 -11.76 6.62
C ASN A 98 -0.45 -11.56 7.59
N SER A 99 0.65 -12.29 7.40
CA SER A 99 1.84 -12.15 8.25
C SER A 99 2.43 -10.74 8.16
N ILE A 100 2.52 -10.18 6.96
CA ILE A 100 3.02 -8.82 6.74
C ILE A 100 2.13 -7.80 7.45
N LEU A 101 0.82 -7.89 7.26
CA LEU A 101 -0.14 -6.96 7.86
C LEU A 101 -0.17 -7.07 9.38
N ARG A 102 -0.20 -8.28 9.94
CA ARG A 102 -0.21 -8.47 11.38
C ARG A 102 1.06 -7.95 12.03
N ARG A 103 2.22 -8.17 11.41
CA ARG A 103 3.48 -7.64 11.91
C ARG A 103 3.45 -6.11 11.95
N PHE A 104 2.94 -5.48 10.90
CA PHE A 104 2.80 -4.03 10.87
C PHE A 104 1.83 -3.54 11.95
N LEU A 105 0.62 -4.12 12.01
CA LEU A 105 -0.43 -3.68 12.95
C LEU A 105 -0.02 -3.90 14.42
N ASP A 106 0.68 -4.99 14.72
CA ASP A 106 1.13 -5.29 16.07
C ASP A 106 2.24 -4.34 16.56
N SER A 107 3.01 -3.77 15.64
CA SER A 107 4.08 -2.82 15.98
C SER A 107 3.67 -1.35 15.85
N TYR A 108 2.54 -1.11 15.27
CA TYR A 108 2.02 0.22 15.02
C TYR A 108 1.08 0.65 16.16
#